data_574d7539566d9730528f8d22668514d4
#
_entry.id   574d7539566d9730528f8d22668514d4
#
_cell.length_a   1.000
_cell.length_b   1.000
_cell.length_c   1.000
_cell.angle_alpha   90.00
_cell.angle_beta   90.00
_cell.angle_gamma   90.00
#
_symmetry.space_group_name_H-M   'P 1'
#
loop_
_entity.id
_entity.type
_entity.pdbx_description
1 polymer ?
#
loop_
_entity_poly.entity_id
_entity_poly.type
_entity_poly.pdbx_seq_one_letter_code
_entity_poly.pdbx_strand_id
1 'polypeptide(L)'
;CDNLKNIVFPEFMPKLSGKRVITMTWIDGDGLADWIKTDPSQKQRNKIGQALWDFYQYQIHELRFMHADPHPGNFIITPQGDLGVIDFGCIKEIPMDFHKSYIKLLQYGNEMDSEEFRSALIELGLYNPSAPLKERQLILSTFPEMFELVGRPLLQESFDFSNDKYFKEIYEKGEALSRNSDMRGLSAQGSKHFIYFNRTYFGLYQLLNQLKANINTSNVMMKRPLKKSA
;
A
#
# COMPACT_ATOMS: atom_id res chain seq x y z
N CYS A 1 1.14 -17.07 10.69
CA CYS A 1 1.58 -16.55 9.35
C CYS A 1 1.71 -17.66 8.30
N ASP A 2 1.05 -18.80 8.49
CA ASP A 2 1.17 -19.96 7.59
C ASP A 2 0.64 -19.72 6.16
N ASN A 3 -0.01 -18.59 5.95
CA ASN A 3 -0.57 -18.20 4.64
C ASN A 3 0.40 -17.37 3.78
N LEU A 4 1.53 -16.92 4.33
CA LEU A 4 2.52 -16.13 3.61
C LEU A 4 3.66 -17.03 3.12
N LYS A 5 3.81 -17.13 1.80
CA LYS A 5 4.87 -17.93 1.17
C LYS A 5 6.11 -17.06 0.92
N ASN A 6 7.28 -17.68 0.99
CA ASN A 6 8.57 -17.04 0.71
C ASN A 6 8.87 -15.82 1.62
N ILE A 7 8.38 -15.84 2.86
CA ILE A 7 8.65 -14.79 3.85
C ILE A 7 9.18 -15.43 5.12
N VAL A 8 10.23 -14.82 5.68
CA VAL A 8 10.88 -15.24 6.92
C VAL A 8 10.84 -14.10 7.93
N PHE A 9 10.50 -14.41 9.16
CA PHE A 9 10.52 -13.47 10.27
C PHE A 9 11.57 -13.91 11.30
N PRO A 10 12.29 -12.98 11.94
CA PRO A 10 13.13 -13.33 13.08
C PRO A 10 12.26 -13.77 14.26
N GLU A 11 12.72 -14.74 15.01
CA GLU A 11 12.09 -15.18 16.24
C GLU A 11 12.46 -14.22 17.38
N PHE A 12 11.43 -13.67 18.04
CA PHE A 12 11.63 -12.78 19.17
C PHE A 12 12.03 -13.58 20.43
N MET A 13 13.06 -13.11 21.14
CA MET A 13 13.60 -13.72 22.35
C MET A 13 13.24 -12.92 23.61
N PRO A 14 12.05 -13.13 24.23
CA PRO A 14 11.59 -12.31 25.36
C PRO A 14 12.54 -12.32 26.55
N LYS A 15 13.17 -13.48 26.83
CA LYS A 15 14.10 -13.65 27.96
C LYS A 15 15.39 -12.84 27.83
N LEU A 16 15.75 -12.46 26.60
CA LEU A 16 16.96 -11.68 26.28
C LEU A 16 16.61 -10.24 25.92
N SER A 17 15.33 -9.87 25.99
CA SER A 17 14.81 -8.54 25.65
C SER A 17 14.42 -7.75 26.90
N GLY A 18 14.42 -6.43 26.78
CA GLY A 18 14.07 -5.51 27.86
C GLY A 18 13.40 -4.25 27.32
N LYS A 19 13.15 -3.27 28.19
CA LYS A 19 12.45 -2.03 27.83
C LYS A 19 13.13 -1.22 26.70
N ARG A 20 14.41 -1.39 26.48
CA ARG A 20 15.21 -0.61 25.51
C ARG A 20 15.99 -1.47 24.51
N VAL A 21 15.87 -2.80 24.62
CA VAL A 21 16.59 -3.75 23.76
C VAL A 21 15.63 -4.83 23.33
N ILE A 22 15.55 -5.07 22.03
CA ILE A 22 14.87 -6.21 21.44
C ILE A 22 15.94 -7.18 20.97
N THR A 23 15.83 -8.44 21.39
CA THR A 23 16.68 -9.54 20.93
C THR A 23 15.87 -10.49 20.08
N MET A 24 16.38 -10.82 18.91
CA MET A 24 15.75 -11.73 17.97
C MET A 24 16.79 -12.60 17.27
N THR A 25 16.36 -13.68 16.63
CA THR A 25 17.25 -14.50 15.81
C THR A 25 17.78 -13.71 14.63
N TRP A 26 19.01 -14.06 14.24
CA TRP A 26 19.62 -13.48 13.05
C TRP A 26 19.04 -14.10 11.78
N ILE A 27 18.79 -13.30 10.75
CA ILE A 27 18.46 -13.77 9.40
C ILE A 27 19.68 -13.53 8.52
N ASP A 28 20.27 -14.60 7.99
CA ASP A 28 21.36 -14.50 7.02
C ASP A 28 20.83 -14.07 5.66
N GLY A 29 21.58 -13.23 4.96
CA GLY A 29 21.24 -12.80 3.61
C GLY A 29 21.75 -11.39 3.29
N ASP A 30 21.44 -10.94 2.09
CA ASP A 30 21.79 -9.61 1.59
C ASP A 30 20.64 -8.63 1.81
N GLY A 31 20.94 -7.40 2.20
CA GLY A 31 19.95 -6.33 2.22
C GLY A 31 19.31 -6.15 0.84
N LEU A 32 17.99 -5.89 0.79
CA LEU A 32 17.23 -5.81 -0.47
C LEU A 32 17.88 -4.88 -1.50
N ALA A 33 18.40 -3.72 -1.06
CA ALA A 33 19.03 -2.75 -1.96
C ALA A 33 20.34 -3.28 -2.58
N ASP A 34 21.13 -4.05 -1.83
CA ASP A 34 22.37 -4.62 -2.33
C ASP A 34 22.10 -5.86 -3.19
N TRP A 35 21.12 -6.67 -2.80
CA TRP A 35 20.69 -7.81 -3.61
C TRP A 35 20.19 -7.37 -5.00
N ILE A 36 19.45 -6.26 -5.12
CA ILE A 36 19.02 -5.71 -6.42
C ILE A 36 20.22 -5.40 -7.33
N LYS A 37 21.33 -4.91 -6.77
CA LYS A 37 22.55 -4.58 -7.53
C LYS A 37 23.26 -5.82 -8.09
N THR A 38 22.98 -7.01 -7.57
CA THR A 38 23.54 -8.27 -8.12
C THR A 38 22.90 -8.69 -9.42
N ASP A 39 21.96 -7.91 -9.94
CA ASP A 39 21.21 -8.16 -11.17
C ASP A 39 20.49 -9.52 -11.20
N PRO A 40 19.63 -9.80 -10.20
CA PRO A 40 18.91 -11.07 -10.14
C PRO A 40 17.98 -11.27 -11.36
N SER A 41 17.72 -12.52 -11.69
CA SER A 41 16.81 -12.86 -12.80
C SER A 41 15.40 -12.33 -12.58
N GLN A 42 14.65 -12.10 -13.66
CA GLN A 42 13.27 -11.63 -13.58
C GLN A 42 12.38 -12.53 -12.70
N LYS A 43 12.61 -13.84 -12.74
CA LYS A 43 11.90 -14.81 -11.89
C LYS A 43 12.14 -14.56 -10.40
N GLN A 44 13.39 -14.27 -10.03
CA GLN A 44 13.74 -13.96 -8.64
C GLN A 44 13.16 -12.61 -8.23
N ARG A 45 13.24 -11.59 -9.07
CA ARG A 45 12.63 -10.26 -8.84
C ARG A 45 11.13 -10.37 -8.63
N ASN A 46 10.43 -11.15 -9.46
CA ASN A 46 9.00 -11.39 -9.34
C ASN A 46 8.65 -12.16 -8.06
N LYS A 47 9.46 -13.16 -7.65
CA LYS A 47 9.26 -13.90 -6.41
C LYS A 47 9.30 -12.97 -5.19
N ILE A 48 10.31 -12.11 -5.11
CA ILE A 48 10.46 -11.15 -4.01
C ILE A 48 9.38 -10.06 -4.07
N GLY A 49 9.10 -9.55 -5.26
CA GLY A 49 8.01 -8.58 -5.45
C GLY A 49 6.64 -9.13 -5.03
N GLN A 50 6.35 -10.39 -5.36
CA GLN A 50 5.12 -11.05 -4.93
C GLN A 50 5.08 -11.22 -3.40
N ALA A 51 6.19 -11.63 -2.77
CA ALA A 51 6.27 -11.76 -1.33
C ALA A 51 6.03 -10.41 -0.61
N LEU A 52 6.63 -9.32 -1.12
CA LEU A 52 6.38 -7.97 -0.61
C LEU A 52 4.90 -7.58 -0.74
N TRP A 53 4.32 -7.78 -1.91
CA TRP A 53 2.91 -7.49 -2.16
C TRP A 53 2.00 -8.25 -1.22
N ASP A 54 2.16 -9.57 -1.15
CA ASP A 54 1.35 -10.45 -0.31
C ASP A 54 1.47 -10.10 1.18
N PHE A 55 2.68 -9.74 1.64
CA PHE A 55 2.93 -9.29 3.00
C PHE A 55 2.12 -8.05 3.37
N TYR A 56 2.13 -7.02 2.52
CA TYR A 56 1.38 -5.80 2.76
C TYR A 56 -0.13 -6.02 2.66
N GLN A 57 -0.59 -6.79 1.66
CA GLN A 57 -2.02 -7.10 1.51
C GLN A 57 -2.54 -7.91 2.71
N TYR A 58 -1.78 -8.90 3.18
CA TYR A 58 -2.13 -9.68 4.37
C TYR A 58 -2.23 -8.82 5.62
N GLN A 59 -1.27 -7.95 5.85
CA GLN A 59 -1.28 -7.02 6.98
C GLN A 59 -2.50 -6.10 6.94
N ILE A 60 -2.78 -5.49 5.81
CA ILE A 60 -3.86 -4.51 5.66
C ILE A 60 -5.23 -5.19 5.80
N HIS A 61 -5.44 -6.32 5.14
CA HIS A 61 -6.76 -6.90 4.97
C HIS A 61 -7.11 -7.98 5.99
N GLU A 62 -6.15 -8.77 6.45
CA GLU A 62 -6.40 -9.83 7.43
C GLU A 62 -6.08 -9.39 8.86
N LEU A 63 -4.93 -8.74 9.08
CA LEU A 63 -4.52 -8.33 10.42
C LEU A 63 -5.07 -6.95 10.81
N ARG A 64 -5.37 -6.08 9.85
CA ARG A 64 -5.69 -4.66 10.04
C ARG A 64 -4.59 -3.91 10.79
N PHE A 65 -3.38 -4.30 10.53
CA PHE A 65 -2.18 -3.58 10.89
C PHE A 65 -1.39 -3.32 9.61
N MET A 66 -0.56 -2.31 9.61
CA MET A 66 0.22 -1.95 8.44
C MET A 66 1.62 -1.53 8.87
N HIS A 67 2.61 -2.15 8.27
CA HIS A 67 3.99 -1.66 8.36
C HIS A 67 4.10 -0.37 7.56
N ALA A 68 4.15 0.76 8.26
CA ALA A 68 4.05 2.09 7.63
C ALA A 68 5.39 2.69 7.19
N ASP A 69 6.44 1.88 7.12
CA ASP A 69 7.79 2.27 6.66
C ASP A 69 8.34 1.28 5.62
N PRO A 70 7.86 1.31 4.36
CA PRO A 70 8.34 0.46 3.28
C PRO A 70 9.72 0.92 2.77
N HIS A 71 10.73 0.74 3.61
CA HIS A 71 12.11 1.09 3.30
C HIS A 71 12.93 -0.17 2.96
N PRO A 72 13.82 -0.18 1.94
CA PRO A 72 14.56 -1.37 1.55
C PRO A 72 15.48 -1.92 2.67
N GLY A 73 15.90 -1.08 3.60
CA GLY A 73 16.69 -1.48 4.78
C GLY A 73 15.96 -2.38 5.78
N ASN A 74 14.63 -2.49 5.66
CA ASN A 74 13.80 -3.35 6.52
C ASN A 74 13.65 -4.78 5.98
N PHE A 75 14.29 -5.06 4.83
CA PHE A 75 14.16 -6.33 4.12
C PHE A 75 15.53 -6.94 3.79
N ILE A 76 15.62 -8.26 3.99
CA ILE A 76 16.78 -9.09 3.67
C ILE A 76 16.35 -10.17 2.69
N ILE A 77 17.19 -10.51 1.72
CA ILE A 77 16.98 -11.66 0.85
C ILE A 77 17.88 -12.80 1.32
N THR A 78 17.24 -13.88 1.78
CA THR A 78 17.97 -15.05 2.29
C THR A 78 18.69 -15.81 1.17
N PRO A 79 19.67 -16.67 1.47
CA PRO A 79 20.32 -17.53 0.47
C PRO A 79 19.36 -18.44 -0.29
N GLN A 80 18.19 -18.76 0.29
CA GLN A 80 17.13 -19.54 -0.34
C GLN A 80 16.24 -18.68 -1.28
N GLY A 81 16.50 -17.38 -1.29
CA GLY A 81 15.73 -16.41 -2.08
C GLY A 81 14.35 -16.11 -1.48
N ASP A 82 14.24 -16.10 -0.16
CA ASP A 82 13.03 -15.70 0.56
C ASP A 82 13.19 -14.29 1.14
N LEU A 83 12.08 -13.59 1.35
CA LEU A 83 12.04 -12.25 1.92
C LEU A 83 12.10 -12.30 3.44
N GLY A 84 13.18 -11.86 4.05
CA GLY A 84 13.29 -11.61 5.49
C GLY A 84 12.78 -10.21 5.84
N VAL A 85 11.90 -10.10 6.84
CA VAL A 85 11.38 -8.82 7.35
C VAL A 85 11.93 -8.62 8.75
N ILE A 86 12.76 -7.59 8.97
CA ILE A 86 13.58 -7.45 10.18
C ILE A 86 13.25 -6.26 11.07
N ASP A 87 12.44 -5.33 10.61
CA ASP A 87 12.01 -4.18 11.42
C ASP A 87 10.48 -4.10 11.49
N PHE A 88 9.96 -3.86 12.70
CA PHE A 88 8.54 -3.67 13.00
C PHE A 88 8.31 -2.41 13.85
N GLY A 89 9.27 -1.47 13.82
CA GLY A 89 9.23 -0.25 14.64
C GLY A 89 8.12 0.73 14.25
N CYS A 90 7.56 0.62 13.06
CA CYS A 90 6.53 1.52 12.54
C CYS A 90 5.27 0.77 12.13
N ILE A 91 4.51 0.27 13.11
CA ILE A 91 3.24 -0.43 12.87
C ILE A 91 2.06 0.52 13.11
N LYS A 92 1.15 0.59 12.15
CA LYS A 92 -0.08 1.37 12.22
C LYS A 92 -1.30 0.47 12.27
N GLU A 93 -2.09 0.58 13.34
CA GLU A 93 -3.41 -0.05 13.43
C GLU A 93 -4.39 0.62 12.46
N ILE A 94 -5.19 -0.20 11.79
CA ILE A 94 -6.22 0.21 10.83
C ILE A 94 -7.59 0.01 11.48
N PRO A 95 -8.32 1.08 11.84
CA PRO A 95 -9.65 0.95 12.39
C PRO A 95 -10.59 0.24 11.43
N MET A 96 -11.50 -0.59 11.98
CA MET A 96 -12.41 -1.40 11.17
C MET A 96 -13.29 -0.56 10.24
N ASP A 97 -13.79 0.57 10.71
CA ASP A 97 -14.68 1.42 9.90
C ASP A 97 -13.90 2.05 8.74
N PHE A 98 -12.67 2.53 8.99
CA PHE A 98 -11.80 3.00 7.93
C PHE A 98 -11.52 1.88 6.90
N HIS A 99 -11.20 0.67 7.36
CA HIS A 99 -10.93 -0.46 6.47
C HIS A 99 -12.14 -0.80 5.58
N LYS A 100 -13.35 -0.83 6.15
CA LYS A 100 -14.60 -1.08 5.39
C LYS A 100 -14.81 -0.02 4.30
N SER A 101 -14.67 1.25 4.65
CA SER A 101 -14.83 2.36 3.70
C SER A 101 -13.75 2.35 2.62
N TYR A 102 -12.52 1.97 2.98
CA TYR A 102 -11.43 1.80 2.02
C TYR A 102 -11.70 0.65 1.05
N ILE A 103 -12.17 -0.52 1.54
CA ILE A 103 -12.57 -1.64 0.66
C ILE A 103 -13.73 -1.23 -0.25
N LYS A 104 -14.72 -0.52 0.27
CA LYS A 104 -15.83 0.03 -0.53
C LYS A 104 -15.32 0.95 -1.65
N LEU A 105 -14.39 1.85 -1.34
CA LEU A 105 -13.74 2.71 -2.32
C LEU A 105 -13.09 1.91 -3.45
N LEU A 106 -12.35 0.85 -3.11
CA LEU A 106 -11.69 -0.03 -4.10
C LEU A 106 -12.72 -0.83 -4.92
N GLN A 107 -13.77 -1.36 -4.30
CA GLN A 107 -14.81 -2.15 -4.99
C GLN A 107 -15.56 -1.35 -6.05
N TYR A 108 -15.81 -0.08 -5.78
CA TYR A 108 -16.49 0.84 -6.71
C TYR A 108 -15.52 1.74 -7.49
N GLY A 109 -14.24 1.43 -7.47
CA GLY A 109 -13.20 2.21 -8.15
C GLY A 109 -13.34 2.27 -9.66
N ASN A 110 -14.05 1.31 -10.29
CA ASN A 110 -14.41 1.34 -11.71
C ASN A 110 -15.77 2.01 -11.98
N GLU A 111 -16.48 2.42 -10.93
CA GLU A 111 -17.81 3.05 -10.97
C GLU A 111 -17.77 4.38 -10.20
N MET A 112 -16.83 5.26 -10.54
CA MET A 112 -16.52 6.47 -9.78
C MET A 112 -17.66 7.50 -9.70
N ASP A 113 -18.66 7.39 -10.57
CA ASP A 113 -19.88 8.22 -10.54
C ASP A 113 -20.99 7.65 -9.64
N SER A 114 -20.79 6.43 -9.06
CA SER A 114 -21.78 5.77 -8.23
C SER A 114 -21.98 6.48 -6.88
N GLU A 115 -23.17 6.28 -6.27
CA GLU A 115 -23.42 6.75 -4.90
C GLU A 115 -22.53 6.04 -3.89
N GLU A 116 -22.22 4.77 -4.12
CA GLU A 116 -21.38 3.94 -3.28
C GLU A 116 -19.94 4.49 -3.23
N PHE A 117 -19.36 4.86 -4.39
CA PHE A 117 -18.05 5.48 -4.44
C PHE A 117 -18.05 6.82 -3.71
N ARG A 118 -19.06 7.67 -3.97
CA ARG A 118 -19.19 8.97 -3.28
C ARG A 118 -19.38 8.81 -1.77
N SER A 119 -20.18 7.83 -1.33
CA SER A 119 -20.35 7.52 0.09
C SER A 119 -19.04 7.10 0.74
N ALA A 120 -18.21 6.27 0.05
CA ALA A 120 -16.89 5.91 0.54
C ALA A 120 -15.96 7.12 0.68
N LEU A 121 -16.00 8.08 -0.24
CA LEU A 121 -15.25 9.33 -0.13
C LEU A 121 -15.65 10.14 1.09
N ILE A 122 -16.95 10.22 1.40
CA ILE A 122 -17.46 10.92 2.60
C ILE A 122 -16.97 10.22 3.86
N GLU A 123 -17.15 8.90 3.94
CA GLU A 123 -16.77 8.08 5.10
C GLU A 123 -15.25 8.15 5.38
N LEU A 124 -14.44 8.24 4.33
CA LEU A 124 -12.98 8.41 4.44
C LEU A 124 -12.55 9.87 4.72
N GLY A 125 -13.48 10.82 4.77
CA GLY A 125 -13.21 12.24 4.99
C GLY A 125 -12.54 12.92 3.79
N LEU A 126 -12.64 12.33 2.59
CA LEU A 126 -12.06 12.84 1.35
C LEU A 126 -13.01 13.79 0.61
N TYR A 127 -14.31 13.73 0.92
CA TYR A 127 -15.33 14.58 0.34
C TYR A 127 -16.29 15.08 1.43
N ASN A 128 -16.49 16.40 1.50
CA ASN A 128 -17.45 17.03 2.40
C ASN A 128 -18.66 17.56 1.59
N PRO A 129 -19.84 16.96 1.71
CA PRO A 129 -21.03 17.41 0.99
C PRO A 129 -21.50 18.82 1.38
N SER A 130 -21.10 19.31 2.56
CA SER A 130 -21.43 20.66 3.06
C SER A 130 -20.39 21.72 2.68
N ALA A 131 -19.31 21.34 2.02
CA ALA A 131 -18.29 22.29 1.57
C ALA A 131 -18.81 23.22 0.45
N PRO A 132 -18.18 24.37 0.21
CA PRO A 132 -18.51 25.25 -0.92
C PRO A 132 -18.52 24.51 -2.26
N LEU A 133 -19.40 24.92 -3.17
CA LEU A 133 -19.58 24.27 -4.47
C LEU A 133 -18.25 24.10 -5.25
N LYS A 134 -17.41 25.14 -5.25
CA LYS A 134 -16.10 25.12 -5.91
C LYS A 134 -15.21 23.99 -5.37
N GLU A 135 -15.17 23.82 -4.05
CA GLU A 135 -14.40 22.77 -3.41
C GLU A 135 -14.93 21.37 -3.77
N ARG A 136 -16.26 21.19 -3.70
CA ARG A 136 -16.89 19.92 -4.07
C ARG A 136 -16.62 19.52 -5.51
N GLN A 137 -16.71 20.47 -6.43
CA GLN A 137 -16.41 20.25 -7.85
C GLN A 137 -14.94 19.90 -8.07
N LEU A 138 -14.02 20.57 -7.38
CA LEU A 138 -12.60 20.31 -7.47
C LEU A 138 -12.26 18.88 -7.00
N ILE A 139 -12.82 18.44 -5.87
CA ILE A 139 -12.60 17.07 -5.38
C ILE A 139 -13.15 16.04 -6.37
N LEU A 140 -14.39 16.22 -6.84
CA LEU A 140 -15.03 15.26 -7.74
C LEU A 140 -14.37 15.20 -9.14
N SER A 141 -13.69 16.26 -9.57
CA SER A 141 -12.93 16.23 -10.83
C SER A 141 -11.52 15.67 -10.67
N THR A 142 -10.88 15.87 -9.51
CA THR A 142 -9.45 15.56 -9.33
C THR A 142 -9.24 14.19 -8.70
N PHE A 143 -10.07 13.83 -7.71
CA PHE A 143 -9.86 12.59 -6.95
C PHE A 143 -10.01 11.33 -7.81
N PRO A 144 -11.02 11.19 -8.70
CA PRO A 144 -11.15 10.01 -9.55
C PRO A 144 -9.92 9.76 -10.41
N GLU A 145 -9.34 10.81 -11.02
CA GLU A 145 -8.13 10.68 -11.83
C GLU A 145 -6.92 10.19 -11.00
N MET A 146 -6.77 10.74 -9.78
CA MET A 146 -5.70 10.31 -8.89
C MET A 146 -5.93 8.89 -8.37
N PHE A 147 -7.18 8.56 -8.06
CA PHE A 147 -7.55 7.24 -7.59
C PHE A 147 -7.33 6.17 -8.67
N GLU A 148 -7.75 6.45 -9.92
CA GLU A 148 -7.47 5.56 -11.06
C GLU A 148 -5.97 5.32 -11.22
N LEU A 149 -5.16 6.36 -11.17
CA LEU A 149 -3.73 6.25 -11.36
C LEU A 149 -3.04 5.47 -10.22
N VAL A 150 -3.24 5.90 -8.97
CA VAL A 150 -2.59 5.27 -7.79
C VAL A 150 -3.21 3.91 -7.48
N GLY A 151 -4.50 3.74 -7.71
CA GLY A 151 -5.24 2.51 -7.49
C GLY A 151 -5.05 1.45 -8.57
N ARG A 152 -4.49 1.82 -9.73
CA ARG A 152 -4.37 0.93 -10.91
C ARG A 152 -3.79 -0.47 -10.57
N PRO A 153 -2.70 -0.60 -9.76
CA PRO A 153 -2.22 -1.92 -9.36
C PRO A 153 -3.20 -2.71 -8.48
N LEU A 154 -4.05 -2.02 -7.71
CA LEU A 154 -5.03 -2.64 -6.83
C LEU A 154 -6.30 -3.08 -7.56
N LEU A 155 -6.57 -2.51 -8.73
CA LEU A 155 -7.78 -2.74 -9.54
C LEU A 155 -7.55 -3.74 -10.68
N GLN A 156 -6.31 -4.23 -10.87
CA GLN A 156 -5.93 -5.17 -11.92
C GLN A 156 -5.56 -6.55 -11.34
N GLU A 157 -5.61 -7.58 -12.16
CA GLU A 157 -5.21 -8.94 -11.74
C GLU A 157 -3.69 -9.10 -11.66
N SER A 158 -2.96 -8.37 -12.48
CA SER A 158 -1.49 -8.34 -12.48
C SER A 158 -1.00 -6.95 -12.85
N PHE A 159 0.20 -6.60 -12.38
CA PHE A 159 0.80 -5.31 -12.67
C PHE A 159 2.30 -5.44 -12.89
N ASP A 160 2.78 -4.76 -13.94
CA ASP A 160 4.20 -4.63 -14.25
C ASP A 160 4.76 -3.33 -13.66
N PHE A 161 5.46 -3.46 -12.55
CA PHE A 161 6.09 -2.33 -11.86
C PHE A 161 7.41 -1.88 -12.53
N SER A 162 7.86 -2.52 -13.62
CA SER A 162 8.98 -2.02 -14.42
C SER A 162 8.61 -0.85 -15.34
N ASN A 163 7.32 -0.50 -15.42
CA ASN A 163 6.78 0.53 -16.29
C ASN A 163 7.14 1.93 -15.81
N ASP A 164 8.28 2.46 -16.23
CA ASP A 164 8.76 3.80 -15.89
C ASP A 164 7.79 4.90 -16.31
N LYS A 165 7.01 4.70 -17.38
CA LYS A 165 5.99 5.65 -17.83
C LYS A 165 4.89 5.83 -16.78
N TYR A 166 4.46 4.75 -16.14
CA TYR A 166 3.49 4.78 -15.05
C TYR A 166 4.00 5.61 -13.85
N PHE A 167 5.24 5.39 -13.43
CA PHE A 167 5.82 6.14 -12.32
C PHE A 167 6.03 7.62 -12.64
N LYS A 168 6.42 7.93 -13.87
CA LYS A 168 6.52 9.31 -14.36
C LYS A 168 5.15 10.01 -14.30
N GLU A 169 4.09 9.33 -14.74
CA GLU A 169 2.72 9.84 -14.73
C GLU A 169 2.25 10.15 -13.29
N ILE A 170 2.51 9.25 -12.32
CA ILE A 170 2.23 9.49 -10.90
C ILE A 170 2.97 10.74 -10.38
N TYR A 171 4.27 10.84 -10.68
CA TYR A 171 5.08 11.95 -10.21
C TYR A 171 4.59 13.30 -10.77
N GLU A 172 4.39 13.39 -12.08
CA GLU A 172 3.93 14.60 -12.76
C GLU A 172 2.56 15.05 -12.23
N LYS A 173 1.62 14.10 -12.05
CA LYS A 173 0.29 14.40 -11.51
C LYS A 173 0.37 14.86 -10.04
N GLY A 174 1.16 14.18 -9.22
CA GLY A 174 1.38 14.56 -7.82
C GLY A 174 2.00 15.96 -7.69
N GLU A 175 2.98 16.29 -8.54
CA GLU A 175 3.59 17.61 -8.58
C GLU A 175 2.59 18.70 -9.01
N ALA A 176 1.80 18.43 -10.04
CA ALA A 176 0.76 19.36 -10.50
C ALA A 176 -0.26 19.67 -9.39
N LEU A 177 -0.70 18.64 -8.64
CA LEU A 177 -1.61 18.81 -7.52
C LEU A 177 -0.98 19.59 -6.36
N SER A 178 0.28 19.34 -6.04
CA SER A 178 0.99 20.05 -4.96
C SER A 178 1.17 21.54 -5.25
N ARG A 179 1.26 21.91 -6.52
CA ARG A 179 1.35 23.31 -6.98
C ARG A 179 -0.01 24.01 -7.05
N ASN A 180 -1.11 23.25 -7.06
CA ASN A 180 -2.45 23.82 -7.15
C ASN A 180 -2.83 24.47 -5.81
N SER A 181 -2.96 25.80 -5.80
CA SER A 181 -3.31 26.58 -4.60
C SER A 181 -4.70 26.25 -4.06
N ASP A 182 -5.66 25.91 -4.93
CA ASP A 182 -7.01 25.56 -4.55
C ASP A 182 -7.05 24.23 -3.75
N MET A 183 -6.11 23.32 -4.02
CA MET A 183 -5.97 22.06 -3.26
C MET A 183 -5.46 22.25 -1.82
N ARG A 184 -4.67 23.31 -1.57
CA ARG A 184 -4.11 23.56 -0.24
C ARG A 184 -5.13 24.07 0.77
N GLY A 185 -6.23 24.66 0.31
CA GLY A 185 -7.28 25.25 1.12
C GLY A 185 -8.48 24.34 1.37
N LEU A 186 -8.44 23.06 0.97
CA LEU A 186 -9.56 22.16 1.09
C LEU A 186 -9.91 21.88 2.56
N SER A 187 -11.20 21.90 2.89
CA SER A 187 -11.72 21.54 4.21
C SER A 187 -11.67 20.01 4.45
N ALA A 188 -11.79 19.23 3.39
CA ALA A 188 -11.68 17.78 3.42
C ALA A 188 -10.22 17.36 3.12
N GLN A 189 -9.48 17.01 4.16
CA GLN A 189 -8.07 16.59 4.05
C GLN A 189 -7.89 15.07 4.12
N GLY A 190 -8.98 14.32 4.11
CA GLY A 190 -8.98 12.88 4.38
C GLY A 190 -8.72 12.54 5.84
N SER A 191 -8.99 11.32 6.23
CA SER A 191 -8.62 10.85 7.55
C SER A 191 -7.10 10.71 7.66
N LYS A 192 -6.56 10.88 8.87
CA LYS A 192 -5.12 10.63 9.14
C LYS A 192 -4.66 9.25 8.69
N HIS A 193 -5.57 8.27 8.68
CA HIS A 193 -5.27 6.90 8.24
C HIS A 193 -5.01 6.83 6.74
N PHE A 194 -5.70 7.64 5.93
CA PHE A 194 -5.52 7.71 4.48
C PHE A 194 -4.10 8.18 4.11
N ILE A 195 -3.54 9.13 4.86
CA ILE A 195 -2.18 9.61 4.66
C ILE A 195 -1.16 8.47 4.86
N TYR A 196 -1.34 7.64 5.90
CA TYR A 196 -0.48 6.48 6.13
C TYR A 196 -0.62 5.45 5.02
N PHE A 197 -1.84 5.19 4.54
CA PHE A 197 -2.08 4.28 3.43
C PHE A 197 -1.36 4.74 2.16
N ASN A 198 -1.53 5.99 1.77
CA ASN A 198 -0.86 6.55 0.60
C ASN A 198 0.66 6.43 0.73
N ARG A 199 1.23 6.83 1.85
CA ARG A 199 2.67 6.72 2.09
C ARG A 199 3.16 5.27 1.96
N THR A 200 2.41 4.33 2.54
CA THR A 200 2.77 2.91 2.50
C THR A 200 2.68 2.33 1.09
N TYR A 201 1.59 2.60 0.36
CA TYR A 201 1.46 2.11 -1.01
C TYR A 201 2.49 2.75 -1.95
N PHE A 202 2.76 4.05 -1.82
CA PHE A 202 3.80 4.69 -2.62
C PHE A 202 5.18 4.10 -2.36
N GLY A 203 5.54 3.86 -1.11
CA GLY A 203 6.81 3.22 -0.77
C GLY A 203 6.88 1.77 -1.25
N LEU A 204 5.79 1.00 -1.11
CA LEU A 204 5.69 -0.36 -1.66
C LEU A 204 5.86 -0.35 -3.19
N TYR A 205 5.19 0.55 -3.89
CA TYR A 205 5.31 0.68 -5.34
C TYR A 205 6.73 1.05 -5.76
N GLN A 206 7.42 1.91 -5.00
CA GLN A 206 8.83 2.22 -5.24
C GLN A 206 9.74 1.00 -5.07
N LEU A 207 9.52 0.17 -4.04
CA LEU A 207 10.26 -1.08 -3.86
C LEU A 207 10.02 -2.05 -5.03
N LEU A 208 8.77 -2.20 -5.45
CA LEU A 208 8.39 -3.05 -6.58
C LEU A 208 8.95 -2.54 -7.91
N ASN A 209 9.03 -1.21 -8.08
CA ASN A 209 9.67 -0.60 -9.26
C ASN A 209 11.19 -0.82 -9.26
N GLN A 210 11.87 -0.64 -8.12
CA GLN A 210 13.30 -0.95 -8.00
C GLN A 210 13.59 -2.41 -8.32
N LEU A 211 12.72 -3.31 -7.91
CA LEU A 211 12.75 -4.73 -8.29
C LEU A 211 12.41 -4.98 -9.76
N LYS A 212 11.81 -4.02 -10.46
CA LYS A 212 11.22 -4.24 -11.80
C LYS A 212 10.31 -5.46 -11.81
N ALA A 213 9.49 -5.61 -10.77
CA ALA A 213 8.67 -6.78 -10.54
C ALA A 213 7.41 -6.76 -11.42
N ASN A 214 7.10 -7.92 -12.03
CA ASN A 214 5.81 -8.16 -12.68
C ASN A 214 5.10 -9.25 -11.88
N ILE A 215 4.00 -8.90 -11.20
CA ILE A 215 3.39 -9.73 -10.17
C ILE A 215 1.87 -9.79 -10.30
N ASN A 216 1.28 -10.79 -9.66
CA ASN A 216 -0.15 -10.87 -9.47
C ASN A 216 -0.56 -9.88 -8.37
N THR A 217 -1.44 -8.95 -8.73
CA THR A 217 -1.97 -7.94 -7.81
C THR A 217 -3.43 -8.18 -7.46
N SER A 218 -4.03 -9.29 -7.95
CA SER A 218 -5.41 -9.62 -7.65
C SER A 218 -5.63 -9.72 -6.13
N ASN A 219 -6.56 -8.91 -5.63
CA ASN A 219 -6.92 -8.93 -4.23
C ASN A 219 -8.16 -9.82 -4.01
N VAL A 220 -7.97 -10.92 -3.29
CA VAL A 220 -9.05 -11.87 -2.98
C VAL A 220 -10.18 -11.19 -2.21
N MET A 221 -9.88 -10.19 -1.40
CA MET A 221 -10.88 -9.43 -0.63
C MET A 221 -11.78 -8.56 -1.51
N MET A 222 -11.29 -8.11 -2.66
CA MET A 222 -12.08 -7.36 -3.63
C MET A 222 -13.13 -8.23 -4.33
N LYS A 223 -12.92 -9.54 -4.39
CA LYS A 223 -13.85 -10.52 -5.01
C LYS A 223 -14.95 -11.00 -4.07
N ARG A 224 -14.87 -10.67 -2.76
CA ARG A 224 -15.92 -11.01 -1.79
C ARG A 224 -16.94 -9.88 -1.75
N PRO A 225 -18.21 -10.11 -2.15
CA PRO A 225 -19.24 -9.12 -1.93
C PRO A 225 -19.33 -8.84 -0.42
N LEU A 226 -19.35 -7.56 -0.04
CA LEU A 226 -19.66 -7.17 1.33
C LEU A 226 -20.98 -7.87 1.68
N LYS A 227 -20.98 -8.74 2.71
CA LYS A 227 -22.22 -9.29 3.23
C LYS A 227 -23.10 -8.10 3.57
N LYS A 228 -24.24 -7.96 2.87
CA LYS A 228 -25.27 -7.00 3.26
C LYS A 228 -25.57 -7.32 4.73
N SER A 229 -25.26 -6.38 5.62
CA SER A 229 -25.69 -6.46 7.01
C SER A 229 -27.21 -6.53 7.00
N ALA A 230 -27.73 -7.65 7.49
CA ALA A 230 -29.17 -7.86 7.69
C ALA A 230 -29.68 -6.93 8.80
#